data_553ae454160841ab7704146396ac2b70
#
_entry.id   553ae454160841ab7704146396ac2b70
#
_cell.length_a   1.000
_cell.length_b   1.000
_cell.length_c   1.000
_cell.angle_alpha   90.00
_cell.angle_beta   90.00
_cell.angle_gamma   90.00
#
_symmetry.space_group_name_H-M   'P 1'
#
loop_
_entity.id
_entity.type
_entity.pdbx_description
1 polymer ?
#
loop_
_entity_poly.entity_id
_entity_poly.type
_entity_poly.pdbx_seq_one_letter_code
_entity_poly.pdbx_strand_id
1 'polypeptide(L)'
;MSKYVKNLITDHLRKQLAGVDDALLVNVIGLTANNSARLRAELRKKNIQLMVVKNSLARRAVEGTRLAPLFDKAEGSSAICWGAEDIVSLAKEITRLVSDPTFAPFTAKAGVMDGQRISDAEIAEVSKWPSRAEQLSMLVGQILGPGSRLVSQLTAVGGALASQIEQKSKPAGGEDAPADGAAA
;
A
#
# COMPACT_ATOMS: atom_id res chain seq x y z
N MET A 1 -4.75 20.73 31.06
CA MET A 1 -5.97 20.01 30.65
C MET A 1 -6.66 19.43 31.86
N SER A 2 -7.99 19.65 31.98
CA SER A 2 -8.77 19.07 33.06
C SER A 2 -8.90 17.53 32.89
N LYS A 3 -9.20 16.81 33.98
CA LYS A 3 -9.38 15.35 33.97
C LYS A 3 -10.55 14.96 33.03
N TYR A 4 -11.60 15.76 33.01
CA TYR A 4 -12.77 15.57 32.16
C TYR A 4 -12.40 15.59 30.66
N VAL A 5 -11.65 16.61 30.23
CA VAL A 5 -11.22 16.74 28.82
C VAL A 5 -10.31 15.58 28.38
N LYS A 6 -9.42 15.13 29.28
CA LYS A 6 -8.57 13.96 28.99
C LYS A 6 -9.40 12.69 28.74
N ASN A 7 -10.40 12.45 29.58
CA ASN A 7 -11.29 11.30 29.42
C ASN A 7 -12.10 11.39 28.10
N LEU A 8 -12.65 12.56 27.81
CA LEU A 8 -13.39 12.77 26.56
C LEU A 8 -12.54 12.52 25.32
N ILE A 9 -11.28 12.98 25.30
CA ILE A 9 -10.35 12.69 24.20
C ILE A 9 -10.03 11.18 24.15
N THR A 10 -9.83 10.52 25.28
CA THR A 10 -9.57 9.08 25.34
C THR A 10 -10.75 8.28 24.80
N ASP A 11 -11.97 8.66 25.18
CA ASP A 11 -13.20 8.01 24.71
C ASP A 11 -13.44 8.24 23.21
N HIS A 12 -13.11 9.44 22.71
CA HIS A 12 -13.16 9.74 21.29
C HIS A 12 -12.17 8.85 20.51
N LEU A 13 -10.92 8.74 20.98
CA LEU A 13 -9.91 7.86 20.37
C LEU A 13 -10.36 6.39 20.40
N ARG A 14 -10.93 5.91 21.51
CA ARG A 14 -11.48 4.56 21.56
C ARG A 14 -12.54 4.31 20.50
N LYS A 15 -13.45 5.26 20.32
CA LYS A 15 -14.50 5.16 19.29
C LYS A 15 -13.93 5.14 17.87
N GLN A 16 -12.91 5.94 17.61
CA GLN A 16 -12.27 6.00 16.29
C GLN A 16 -11.45 4.74 15.96
N LEU A 17 -10.79 4.16 16.97
CA LEU A 17 -9.97 2.96 16.83
C LEU A 17 -10.75 1.66 17.07
N ALA A 18 -12.05 1.75 17.36
CA ALA A 18 -12.90 0.57 17.51
C ALA A 18 -13.01 -0.18 16.18
N GLY A 19 -12.58 -1.45 16.17
CA GLY A 19 -12.60 -2.30 14.97
C GLY A 19 -11.40 -2.14 14.05
N VAL A 20 -10.36 -1.42 14.48
CA VAL A 20 -9.09 -1.33 13.77
C VAL A 20 -8.11 -2.32 14.39
N ASP A 21 -7.68 -3.30 13.61
CA ASP A 21 -6.68 -4.28 14.03
C ASP A 21 -5.25 -3.86 13.67
N ASP A 22 -5.09 -3.13 12.55
CA ASP A 22 -3.81 -2.73 11.99
C ASP A 22 -3.67 -1.21 11.92
N ALA A 23 -2.55 -0.69 12.40
CA ALA A 23 -2.24 0.74 12.35
C ALA A 23 -0.74 0.99 12.25
N LEU A 24 -0.37 2.10 11.62
CA LEU A 24 1.00 2.57 11.55
C LEU A 24 1.17 3.89 12.31
N LEU A 25 2.30 4.02 12.98
CA LEU A 25 2.71 5.23 13.69
C LEU A 25 3.71 6.00 12.84
N VAL A 26 3.40 7.25 12.56
CA VAL A 26 4.21 8.14 11.72
C VAL A 26 4.56 9.43 12.44
N ASN A 27 5.65 10.06 12.00
CA ASN A 27 6.04 11.38 12.44
C ASN A 27 5.62 12.42 11.40
N VAL A 28 4.96 13.48 11.86
CA VAL A 28 4.42 14.56 10.99
C VAL A 28 5.05 15.92 11.36
N ILE A 29 6.00 15.93 12.32
CA ILE A 29 6.65 17.18 12.74
C ILE A 29 7.53 17.74 11.61
N GLY A 30 7.47 19.06 11.42
CA GLY A 30 8.30 19.77 10.46
C GLY A 30 7.67 19.92 9.08
N LEU A 31 6.51 19.34 8.83
CA LEU A 31 5.76 19.56 7.59
C LEU A 31 5.13 20.96 7.56
N THR A 32 5.21 21.61 6.42
CA THR A 32 4.48 22.88 6.19
C THR A 32 2.97 22.63 6.17
N ALA A 33 2.19 23.65 6.43
CA ALA A 33 0.72 23.56 6.43
C ALA A 33 0.17 23.05 5.09
N ASN A 34 0.72 23.54 3.97
CA ASN A 34 0.33 23.11 2.63
C ASN A 34 0.64 21.63 2.38
N ASN A 35 1.85 21.18 2.76
CA ASN A 35 2.26 19.79 2.59
C ASN A 35 1.42 18.86 3.48
N SER A 36 1.11 19.28 4.72
CA SER A 36 0.21 18.53 5.60
C SER A 36 -1.20 18.40 5.04
N ALA A 37 -1.72 19.44 4.38
CA ALA A 37 -3.02 19.38 3.74
C ALA A 37 -3.03 18.46 2.52
N ARG A 38 -1.98 18.53 1.68
CA ARG A 38 -1.78 17.64 0.52
C ARG A 38 -1.66 16.18 0.96
N LEU A 39 -0.82 15.90 1.96
CA LEU A 39 -0.63 14.56 2.51
C LEU A 39 -1.95 13.96 2.99
N ARG A 40 -2.73 14.72 3.76
CA ARG A 40 -4.06 14.26 4.20
C ARG A 40 -5.04 14.04 3.05
N ALA A 41 -4.98 14.88 2.00
CA ALA A 41 -5.82 14.72 0.81
C ALA A 41 -5.46 13.44 0.04
N GLU A 42 -4.17 13.13 -0.10
CA GLU A 42 -3.71 11.88 -0.75
C GLU A 42 -4.09 10.64 0.05
N LEU A 43 -3.88 10.65 1.36
CA LEU A 43 -4.26 9.55 2.24
C LEU A 43 -5.78 9.29 2.20
N ARG A 44 -6.60 10.35 2.20
CA ARG A 44 -8.07 10.22 2.11
C ARG A 44 -8.55 9.60 0.80
N LYS A 45 -7.85 9.84 -0.31
CA LYS A 45 -8.18 9.20 -1.61
C LYS A 45 -8.10 7.67 -1.52
N LYS A 46 -7.30 7.15 -0.60
CA LYS A 46 -7.10 5.71 -0.35
C LYS A 46 -7.78 5.23 0.94
N ASN A 47 -8.74 5.99 1.44
CA ASN A 47 -9.46 5.70 2.68
C ASN A 47 -8.59 5.59 3.92
N ILE A 48 -7.36 6.13 3.89
CA ILE A 48 -6.46 6.15 5.03
C ILE A 48 -6.74 7.40 5.86
N GLN A 49 -6.97 7.21 7.15
CA GLN A 49 -7.15 8.29 8.11
C GLN A 49 -5.84 8.57 8.84
N LEU A 50 -5.53 9.84 9.03
CA LEU A 50 -4.36 10.30 9.77
C LEU A 50 -4.80 11.18 10.92
N MET A 51 -4.47 10.78 12.15
CA MET A 51 -4.75 11.53 13.36
C MET A 51 -3.50 11.73 14.21
N VAL A 52 -3.20 12.98 14.56
CA VAL A 52 -2.12 13.30 15.50
C VAL A 52 -2.62 13.07 16.92
N VAL A 53 -1.88 12.33 17.71
CA VAL A 53 -2.29 11.94 19.06
C VAL A 53 -1.21 12.25 20.09
N LYS A 54 -1.65 12.45 21.32
CA LYS A 54 -0.75 12.50 22.46
C LYS A 54 -0.50 11.08 22.96
N ASN A 55 0.75 10.61 22.94
CA ASN A 55 1.12 9.22 23.25
C ASN A 55 0.53 8.71 24.60
N SER A 56 0.53 9.55 25.63
CA SER A 56 -0.01 9.17 26.94
C SER A 56 -1.53 8.93 26.96
N LEU A 57 -2.29 9.66 26.12
CA LEU A 57 -3.73 9.48 26.00
C LEU A 57 -4.06 8.33 25.06
N ALA A 58 -3.28 8.20 23.98
CA ALA A 58 -3.40 7.11 23.04
C ALA A 58 -3.10 5.76 23.71
N ARG A 59 -2.00 5.66 24.50
CA ARG A 59 -1.70 4.45 25.27
C ARG A 59 -2.88 4.02 26.14
N ARG A 60 -3.48 4.95 26.87
CA ARG A 60 -4.64 4.68 27.70
C ARG A 60 -5.89 4.31 26.89
N ALA A 61 -6.06 4.88 25.69
CA ALA A 61 -7.19 4.56 24.83
C ALA A 61 -7.10 3.13 24.25
N VAL A 62 -5.88 2.68 23.98
CA VAL A 62 -5.58 1.41 23.30
C VAL A 62 -5.33 0.26 24.29
N GLU A 63 -5.28 0.55 25.61
CA GLU A 63 -5.20 -0.49 26.64
C GLU A 63 -6.33 -1.52 26.45
N GLY A 64 -5.96 -2.80 26.29
CA GLY A 64 -6.90 -3.89 26.08
C GLY A 64 -7.30 -4.14 24.61
N THR A 65 -6.71 -3.42 23.64
CA THR A 65 -6.87 -3.69 22.22
C THR A 65 -5.60 -4.29 21.62
N ARG A 66 -5.70 -4.85 20.38
CA ARG A 66 -4.54 -5.39 19.66
C ARG A 66 -3.48 -4.33 19.33
N LEU A 67 -3.86 -3.06 19.36
CA LEU A 67 -2.97 -1.93 19.09
C LEU A 67 -2.09 -1.51 20.29
N ALA A 68 -2.22 -2.16 21.47
CA ALA A 68 -1.44 -1.82 22.65
C ALA A 68 0.09 -1.78 22.39
N PRO A 69 0.72 -2.74 21.68
CA PRO A 69 2.16 -2.74 21.43
C PRO A 69 2.66 -1.55 20.63
N LEU A 70 1.77 -0.85 19.89
CA LEU A 70 2.14 0.31 19.06
C LEU A 70 2.75 1.44 19.89
N PHE A 71 2.24 1.65 21.10
CA PHE A 71 2.62 2.79 21.95
C PHE A 71 3.64 2.46 23.04
N ASP A 72 4.09 1.21 23.19
CA ASP A 72 5.01 0.82 24.27
C ASP A 72 6.36 1.55 24.21
N LYS A 73 6.85 1.82 23.02
CA LYS A 73 8.11 2.55 22.77
C LYS A 73 7.90 3.80 21.89
N ALA A 74 6.70 4.38 21.95
CA ALA A 74 6.41 5.58 21.15
C ALA A 74 6.98 6.82 21.84
N GLU A 75 8.05 7.38 21.28
CA GLU A 75 8.69 8.60 21.75
C GLU A 75 8.41 9.78 20.80
N GLY A 76 8.35 10.98 21.38
CA GLY A 76 8.13 12.22 20.63
C GLY A 76 6.71 12.34 20.08
N SER A 77 6.55 13.14 19.04
CA SER A 77 5.26 13.32 18.38
C SER A 77 4.92 12.11 17.52
N SER A 78 3.66 11.73 17.56
CA SER A 78 3.17 10.55 16.87
C SER A 78 1.81 10.86 16.26
N ALA A 79 1.63 10.42 15.01
CA ALA A 79 0.35 10.37 14.35
C ALA A 79 0.04 8.92 14.01
N ILE A 80 -1.21 8.53 14.16
CA ILE A 80 -1.70 7.20 13.81
C ILE A 80 -2.30 7.27 12.42
N CYS A 81 -1.96 6.28 11.58
CA CYS A 81 -2.56 6.03 10.27
C CYS A 81 -3.29 4.69 10.31
N TRP A 82 -4.56 4.67 9.88
CA TRP A 82 -5.38 3.45 9.78
C TRP A 82 -6.41 3.58 8.66
N GLY A 83 -7.12 2.51 8.33
CA GLY A 83 -8.29 2.55 7.45
C GLY A 83 -8.07 2.07 6.03
N ALA A 84 -6.84 1.63 5.65
CA ALA A 84 -6.64 0.91 4.39
C ALA A 84 -7.31 -0.48 4.44
N GLU A 85 -7.50 -1.10 3.27
CA GLU A 85 -8.06 -2.45 3.19
C GLU A 85 -7.16 -3.48 3.89
N ASP A 86 -5.83 -3.34 3.72
CA ASP A 86 -4.81 -4.21 4.30
C ASP A 86 -3.63 -3.38 4.82
N ILE A 87 -2.92 -3.90 5.83
CA ILE A 87 -1.69 -3.27 6.35
C ILE A 87 -0.61 -3.13 5.26
N VAL A 88 -0.53 -4.07 4.31
CA VAL A 88 0.41 -4.02 3.19
C VAL A 88 0.13 -2.81 2.29
N SER A 89 -1.15 -2.56 1.98
CA SER A 89 -1.58 -1.39 1.21
C SER A 89 -1.24 -0.08 1.95
N LEU A 90 -1.45 -0.06 3.27
CA LEU A 90 -1.11 1.06 4.12
C LEU A 90 0.41 1.30 4.18
N ALA A 91 1.21 0.24 4.33
CA ALA A 91 2.68 0.31 4.33
C ALA A 91 3.23 0.77 2.98
N LYS A 92 2.69 0.28 1.84
CA LYS A 92 3.07 0.73 0.49
C LYS A 92 2.87 2.23 0.32
N GLU A 93 1.72 2.75 0.74
CA GLU A 93 1.42 4.18 0.61
C GLU A 93 2.30 5.05 1.52
N ILE A 94 2.49 4.64 2.77
CA ILE A 94 3.35 5.38 3.67
C ILE A 94 4.79 5.37 3.18
N THR A 95 5.32 4.23 2.72
CA THR A 95 6.68 4.14 2.16
C THR A 95 6.82 4.99 0.91
N ARG A 96 5.81 5.05 0.03
CA ARG A 96 5.79 5.94 -1.12
C ARG A 96 5.87 7.40 -0.69
N LEU A 97 5.04 7.82 0.28
CA LEU A 97 5.02 9.19 0.78
C LEU A 97 6.31 9.57 1.52
N VAL A 98 6.97 8.62 2.20
CA VAL A 98 8.29 8.82 2.81
C VAL A 98 9.37 9.01 1.76
N SER A 99 9.27 8.35 0.61
CA SER A 99 10.22 8.47 -0.50
C SER A 99 10.08 9.79 -1.26
N ASP A 100 8.94 10.45 -1.17
CA ASP A 100 8.69 11.72 -1.86
C ASP A 100 9.37 12.90 -1.13
N PRO A 101 10.31 13.62 -1.76
CA PRO A 101 11.05 14.72 -1.13
C PRO A 101 10.13 15.89 -0.71
N THR A 102 8.96 16.02 -1.30
CA THR A 102 7.97 17.06 -0.97
C THR A 102 7.46 16.94 0.46
N PHE A 103 7.41 15.71 0.99
CA PHE A 103 6.90 15.40 2.33
C PHE A 103 8.01 15.20 3.37
N ALA A 104 9.26 15.49 3.05
CA ALA A 104 10.31 15.50 4.07
C ALA A 104 9.98 16.55 5.15
N PRO A 105 10.01 16.25 6.46
CA PRO A 105 10.59 15.09 7.17
C PRO A 105 9.57 14.03 7.64
N PHE A 106 8.61 13.65 6.79
CA PHE A 106 7.66 12.58 7.09
C PHE A 106 8.39 11.24 7.23
N THR A 107 8.26 10.56 8.35
CA THR A 107 8.91 9.26 8.62
C THR A 107 7.95 8.29 9.30
N ALA A 108 8.03 7.01 8.95
CA ALA A 108 7.40 5.95 9.70
C ALA A 108 8.20 5.68 10.99
N LYS A 109 7.57 5.29 12.07
CA LYS A 109 8.21 4.96 13.35
C LYS A 109 8.03 3.52 13.75
N ALA A 110 6.81 3.04 13.69
CA ALA A 110 6.43 1.70 14.07
C ALA A 110 5.07 1.35 13.46
N GLY A 111 4.77 0.07 13.44
CA GLY A 111 3.45 -0.43 13.07
C GLY A 111 2.99 -1.54 14.00
N VAL A 112 1.74 -1.91 13.88
CA VAL A 112 1.19 -3.13 14.47
C VAL A 112 0.45 -3.88 13.39
N MET A 113 0.76 -5.16 13.25
CA MET A 113 0.12 -6.13 12.38
C MET A 113 -0.28 -7.33 13.23
N ASP A 114 -1.54 -7.67 13.25
CA ASP A 114 -2.07 -8.80 14.02
C ASP A 114 -1.66 -8.81 15.51
N GLY A 115 -1.53 -7.62 16.12
CA GLY A 115 -1.11 -7.47 17.51
C GLY A 115 0.40 -7.57 17.75
N GLN A 116 1.21 -7.75 16.71
CA GLN A 116 2.67 -7.71 16.81
C GLN A 116 3.19 -6.34 16.37
N ARG A 117 4.18 -5.84 17.11
CA ARG A 117 4.83 -4.59 16.76
C ARG A 117 5.84 -4.81 15.66
N ILE A 118 5.80 -3.93 14.67
CA ILE A 118 6.72 -3.87 13.53
C ILE A 118 7.58 -2.62 13.66
N SER A 119 8.89 -2.77 13.44
CA SER A 119 9.85 -1.66 13.38
C SER A 119 9.79 -0.93 12.03
N ASP A 120 10.45 0.24 11.95
CA ASP A 120 10.53 1.02 10.70
C ASP A 120 11.17 0.24 9.54
N ALA A 121 12.25 -0.53 9.81
CA ALA A 121 12.89 -1.38 8.80
C ALA A 121 11.94 -2.46 8.26
N GLU A 122 11.19 -3.10 9.13
CA GLU A 122 10.22 -4.13 8.76
C GLU A 122 9.03 -3.55 7.99
N ILE A 123 8.60 -2.30 8.26
CA ILE A 123 7.58 -1.61 7.47
C ILE A 123 8.01 -1.50 6.00
N ALA A 124 9.29 -1.19 5.76
CA ALA A 124 9.84 -1.15 4.40
C ALA A 124 9.88 -2.54 3.72
N GLU A 125 10.02 -3.61 4.50
CA GLU A 125 9.93 -4.98 3.97
C GLU A 125 8.48 -5.37 3.68
N VAL A 126 7.55 -5.08 4.59
CA VAL A 126 6.11 -5.32 4.42
C VAL A 126 5.56 -4.56 3.21
N SER A 127 6.09 -3.38 2.91
CA SER A 127 5.69 -2.62 1.71
C SER A 127 5.98 -3.35 0.39
N LYS A 128 6.93 -4.29 0.37
CA LYS A 128 7.28 -5.11 -0.81
C LYS A 128 6.37 -6.32 -0.97
N TRP A 129 5.61 -6.67 0.05
CA TRP A 129 4.73 -7.83 0.00
C TRP A 129 3.55 -7.59 -0.94
N PRO A 130 3.05 -8.62 -1.60
CA PRO A 130 1.83 -8.52 -2.38
C PRO A 130 0.62 -8.29 -1.47
N SER A 131 -0.33 -7.50 -1.93
CA SER A 131 -1.61 -7.32 -1.25
C SER A 131 -2.39 -8.64 -1.21
N ARG A 132 -3.39 -8.74 -0.34
CA ARG A 132 -4.20 -9.96 -0.22
C ARG A 132 -4.84 -10.39 -1.56
N ALA A 133 -5.33 -9.43 -2.33
CA ALA A 133 -5.90 -9.69 -3.65
C ALA A 133 -4.83 -10.20 -4.64
N GLU A 134 -3.62 -9.63 -4.60
CA GLU A 134 -2.49 -10.07 -5.41
C GLU A 134 -2.02 -11.48 -5.01
N GLN A 135 -1.99 -11.80 -3.72
CA GLN A 135 -1.66 -13.14 -3.22
C GLN A 135 -2.66 -14.19 -3.72
N LEU A 136 -3.95 -13.89 -3.62
CA LEU A 136 -5.00 -14.77 -4.14
C LEU A 136 -4.88 -14.96 -5.65
N SER A 137 -4.59 -13.91 -6.40
CA SER A 137 -4.41 -14.00 -7.86
C SER A 137 -3.19 -14.83 -8.24
N MET A 138 -2.09 -14.73 -7.47
CA MET A 138 -0.90 -15.57 -7.66
C MET A 138 -1.21 -17.05 -7.41
N LEU A 139 -1.93 -17.36 -6.32
CA LEU A 139 -2.32 -18.74 -6.01
C LEU A 139 -3.22 -19.32 -7.11
N VAL A 140 -4.22 -18.57 -7.54
CA VAL A 140 -5.08 -18.98 -8.67
C VAL A 140 -4.27 -19.16 -9.95
N GLY A 141 -3.34 -18.24 -10.24
CA GLY A 141 -2.43 -18.35 -11.38
C GLY A 141 -1.54 -19.59 -11.32
N GLN A 142 -1.04 -19.96 -10.14
CA GLN A 142 -0.25 -21.17 -9.96
C GLN A 142 -1.06 -22.45 -10.18
N ILE A 143 -2.32 -22.48 -9.74
CA ILE A 143 -3.21 -23.63 -9.93
C ILE A 143 -3.62 -23.77 -11.41
N LEU A 144 -3.95 -22.67 -12.08
CA LEU A 144 -4.38 -22.67 -13.47
C LEU A 144 -3.22 -22.71 -14.48
N GLY A 145 -2.00 -22.34 -14.04
CA GLY A 145 -0.82 -22.24 -14.89
C GLY A 145 -0.48 -23.53 -15.66
N PRO A 146 -0.43 -24.69 -15.03
CA PRO A 146 -0.17 -25.95 -15.75
C PRO A 146 -1.22 -26.25 -16.82
N GLY A 147 -2.51 -26.01 -16.51
CA GLY A 147 -3.61 -26.23 -17.44
C GLY A 147 -3.52 -25.29 -18.66
N SER A 148 -3.29 -24.00 -18.43
CA SER A 148 -3.15 -23.01 -19.52
C SER A 148 -1.93 -23.29 -20.40
N ARG A 149 -0.82 -23.77 -19.84
CA ARG A 149 0.38 -24.19 -20.60
C ARG A 149 0.08 -25.37 -21.51
N LEU A 150 -0.63 -26.39 -21.02
CA LEU A 150 -1.03 -27.53 -21.83
C LEU A 150 -1.95 -27.11 -22.97
N VAL A 151 -2.96 -26.29 -22.70
CA VAL A 151 -3.86 -25.76 -23.73
C VAL A 151 -3.08 -24.93 -24.76
N SER A 152 -2.18 -24.05 -24.31
CA SER A 152 -1.38 -23.25 -25.23
C SER A 152 -0.45 -24.09 -26.11
N GLN A 153 0.14 -25.17 -25.58
CA GLN A 153 0.96 -26.10 -26.37
C GLN A 153 0.14 -26.87 -27.42
N LEU A 154 -1.06 -27.29 -27.04
CA LEU A 154 -1.95 -27.96 -28.01
C LEU A 154 -2.45 -27.02 -29.12
N THR A 155 -2.78 -25.79 -28.76
CA THR A 155 -3.26 -24.79 -29.73
C THR A 155 -2.14 -24.16 -30.56
N ALA A 156 -0.92 -24.09 -30.04
CA ALA A 156 0.24 -23.49 -30.70
C ALA A 156 0.58 -24.21 -32.02
N VAL A 157 0.49 -25.55 -32.03
CA VAL A 157 0.75 -26.34 -33.26
C VAL A 157 -0.26 -26.00 -34.33
N GLY A 158 -1.56 -25.94 -34.01
CA GLY A 158 -2.62 -25.57 -34.92
C GLY A 158 -2.48 -24.12 -35.45
N GLY A 159 -2.16 -23.17 -34.52
CA GLY A 159 -1.93 -21.76 -34.85
C GLY A 159 -0.71 -21.55 -35.77
N ALA A 160 0.38 -22.29 -35.54
CA ALA A 160 1.57 -22.24 -36.37
C ALA A 160 1.29 -22.74 -37.80
N LEU A 161 0.54 -23.83 -37.92
CA LEU A 161 0.13 -24.35 -39.24
C LEU A 161 -0.80 -23.37 -39.96
N ALA A 162 -1.78 -22.81 -39.26
CA ALA A 162 -2.69 -21.81 -39.83
C ALA A 162 -1.93 -20.57 -40.32
N SER A 163 -1.01 -20.04 -39.54
CA SER A 163 -0.19 -18.88 -39.93
C SER A 163 0.72 -19.16 -41.13
N GLN A 164 1.29 -20.38 -41.23
CA GLN A 164 2.09 -20.79 -42.40
C GLN A 164 1.22 -20.93 -43.69
N ILE A 165 0.00 -21.44 -43.55
CA ILE A 165 -0.94 -21.51 -44.65
C ILE A 165 -1.34 -20.10 -45.13
N GLU A 166 -1.64 -19.22 -44.20
CA GLU A 166 -1.96 -17.82 -44.50
C GLU A 166 -0.79 -17.08 -45.20
N GLN A 167 0.44 -17.29 -44.69
CA GLN A 167 1.63 -16.73 -45.34
C GLN A 167 1.84 -17.23 -46.76
N LYS A 168 1.58 -18.52 -47.01
CA LYS A 168 1.67 -19.10 -48.37
C LYS A 168 0.49 -18.74 -49.24
N SER A 169 -0.67 -18.50 -48.67
CA SER A 169 -1.87 -18.09 -49.41
C SER A 169 -1.88 -16.62 -49.82
N LYS A 170 -1.11 -15.76 -49.10
CA LYS A 170 -0.87 -14.38 -49.53
C LYS A 170 0.14 -14.40 -50.68
N PRO A 171 -0.24 -14.03 -51.92
CA PRO A 171 0.71 -13.96 -53.01
C PRO A 171 1.82 -12.97 -52.65
N ALA A 172 3.06 -13.34 -52.99
CA ALA A 172 4.24 -12.50 -52.84
C ALA A 172 4.10 -11.28 -53.78
N GLY A 173 3.47 -10.23 -53.27
CA GLY A 173 3.20 -9.01 -54.03
C GLY A 173 2.78 -7.90 -53.05
N GLY A 174 3.78 -7.32 -52.40
CA GLY A 174 3.59 -6.19 -51.48
C GLY A 174 4.90 -5.88 -50.78
N GLU A 175 5.91 -5.48 -51.53
CA GLU A 175 7.04 -4.72 -51.02
C GLU A 175 6.50 -3.40 -50.44
N ASP A 176 6.35 -3.34 -49.13
CA ASP A 176 6.39 -2.05 -48.44
C ASP A 176 7.84 -1.75 -48.13
N ALA A 177 8.46 -0.97 -48.99
CA ALA A 177 9.73 -0.32 -48.80
C ALA A 177 9.61 0.61 -47.54
N PRO A 178 10.63 0.66 -46.67
CA PRO A 178 10.68 1.67 -45.63
C PRO A 178 10.82 3.04 -46.30
N ALA A 179 9.87 3.91 -46.13
CA ALA A 179 9.96 5.33 -46.44
C ALA A 179 11.01 5.98 -45.53
N ASP A 180 12.22 6.03 -46.07
CA ASP A 180 13.28 6.91 -45.63
C ASP A 180 12.87 8.33 -45.99
N GLY A 181 12.52 9.15 -45.01
CA GLY A 181 12.09 10.54 -45.11
C GLY A 181 13.11 11.43 -44.48
N ALA A 182 14.10 11.79 -45.26
CA ALA A 182 15.09 12.80 -44.92
C ALA A 182 14.48 14.19 -44.72
N ALA A 183 15.09 14.88 -43.76
CA ALA A 183 15.52 16.28 -43.70
C ALA A 183 14.73 17.37 -44.48
N ALA A 184 14.27 18.37 -43.77
CA ALA A 184 14.64 19.79 -43.87
C ALA A 184 14.10 20.54 -42.64
#